data_0490b0275d812e9e9d40ef75e37934cb
#
_entry.id   0490b0275d812e9e9d40ef75e37934cb
#
_cell.length_a   1.000
_cell.length_b   1.000
_cell.length_c   1.000
_cell.angle_alpha   90.00
_cell.angle_beta   90.00
_cell.angle_gamma   90.00
#
_symmetry.space_group_name_H-M   'P 1'
#
loop_
_entity.id
_entity.type
_entity.pdbx_description
1 polymer ?
#
loop_
_entity_poly.entity_id
_entity_poly.type
_entity_poly.pdbx_seq_one_letter_code
_entity_poly.pdbx_strand_id
1 'polypeptide(L)'
;ISLFQIDINNVVSSSGTSLTSDQIKLISRYTKNITILFDGDKAGMDASLRGMDLILENDMNVKIVSFPEGEDPDSYSKKVGKEKFQEFVKSNGTNLINYKINLLNKKYKDDPVKKSEMIFDIVRSISKIPNSIKRSVFLKEASNSLDISEQALISEMNKLLIGKENKSFPLNNLITKKEENKDEKNISSAINFYERECVRMLVNYGTT
;
A
#
# COMPACT_ATOMS: atom_id res chain seq x y z
N ILE A 1 13.22 -17.02 0.82
CA ILE A 1 14.34 -18.00 0.94
C ILE A 1 15.33 -17.75 -0.18
N SER A 2 14.96 -17.81 -1.46
CA SER A 2 15.87 -17.74 -2.62
C SER A 2 16.69 -16.44 -2.69
N LEU A 3 16.08 -15.30 -2.41
CA LEU A 3 16.80 -14.02 -2.35
C LEU A 3 17.82 -14.00 -1.22
N PHE A 4 17.49 -14.58 -0.08
CA PHE A 4 18.42 -14.71 1.03
C PHE A 4 19.60 -15.63 0.69
N GLN A 5 19.38 -16.70 -0.11
CA GLN A 5 20.43 -17.62 -0.57
C GLN A 5 21.44 -16.96 -1.51
N ILE A 6 21.06 -15.86 -2.17
CA ILE A 6 21.98 -15.03 -2.98
C ILE A 6 22.44 -13.78 -2.22
N ASP A 7 22.45 -13.81 -0.88
CA ASP A 7 22.87 -12.73 0.02
C ASP A 7 22.09 -11.42 -0.10
N ILE A 8 20.80 -11.48 -0.46
CA ILE A 8 19.88 -10.33 -0.35
C ILE A 8 19.10 -10.51 0.95
N ASN A 9 19.61 -9.87 2.03
CA ASN A 9 19.14 -10.11 3.39
C ASN A 9 17.99 -9.19 3.83
N ASN A 10 17.76 -8.08 3.13
CA ASN A 10 16.71 -7.11 3.43
C ASN A 10 15.39 -7.46 2.71
N VAL A 11 14.97 -8.70 2.83
CA VAL A 11 13.79 -9.24 2.15
C VAL A 11 12.84 -9.92 3.14
N VAL A 12 11.55 -9.71 2.94
CA VAL A 12 10.46 -10.36 3.69
C VAL A 12 9.41 -10.90 2.73
N SER A 13 8.67 -11.92 3.16
CA SER A 13 7.55 -12.48 2.42
C SER A 13 6.25 -12.25 3.17
N SER A 14 5.17 -11.92 2.46
CA SER A 14 3.81 -11.77 3.02
C SER A 14 3.08 -13.11 3.22
N SER A 15 3.73 -14.24 2.95
CA SER A 15 3.17 -15.59 3.13
C SER A 15 1.84 -15.84 2.41
N GLY A 16 1.72 -15.37 1.17
CA GLY A 16 0.57 -15.65 0.29
C GLY A 16 -0.65 -14.76 0.52
N THR A 17 -0.56 -13.74 1.36
CA THR A 17 -1.62 -12.74 1.59
C THR A 17 -1.12 -11.34 1.24
N SER A 18 -2.06 -10.40 0.99
CA SER A 18 -1.72 -8.98 0.89
C SER A 18 -1.11 -8.49 2.22
N LEU A 19 -0.19 -7.52 2.15
CA LEU A 19 0.39 -6.89 3.34
C LEU A 19 -0.71 -6.30 4.25
N THR A 20 -0.69 -6.67 5.51
CA THR A 20 -1.59 -6.12 6.52
C THR A 20 -1.09 -4.78 7.06
N SER A 21 -2.01 -3.98 7.63
CA SER A 21 -1.65 -2.70 8.28
C SER A 21 -0.60 -2.87 9.38
N ASP A 22 -0.63 -3.97 10.13
CA ASP A 22 0.31 -4.21 11.23
C ASP A 22 1.69 -4.62 10.73
N GLN A 23 1.75 -5.41 9.65
CA GLN A 23 3.01 -5.70 8.96
C GLN A 23 3.65 -4.43 8.39
N ILE A 24 2.84 -3.55 7.78
CA ILE A 24 3.32 -2.26 7.25
C ILE A 24 3.83 -1.37 8.38
N LYS A 25 3.10 -1.25 9.50
CA LYS A 25 3.53 -0.52 10.69
C LYS A 25 4.84 -1.09 11.27
N LEU A 26 4.98 -2.41 11.29
CA LEU A 26 6.21 -3.04 11.75
C LEU A 26 7.39 -2.69 10.84
N ILE A 27 7.23 -2.83 9.52
CA ILE A 27 8.27 -2.49 8.54
C ILE A 27 8.64 -0.99 8.62
N SER A 28 7.65 -0.11 8.82
CA SER A 28 7.85 1.34 8.87
C SER A 28 8.75 1.81 10.02
N ARG A 29 8.98 0.98 11.04
CA ARG A 29 9.92 1.24 12.13
C ARG A 29 11.38 1.09 11.68
N TYR A 30 11.63 0.28 10.64
CA TYR A 30 12.98 -0.03 10.16
C TYR A 30 13.33 0.72 8.88
N THR A 31 12.35 1.02 8.02
CA THR A 31 12.59 1.69 6.75
C THR A 31 11.39 2.50 6.31
N LYS A 32 11.65 3.57 5.56
CA LYS A 32 10.62 4.33 4.82
C LYS A 32 10.52 3.92 3.36
N ASN A 33 11.36 3.01 2.89
CA ASN A 33 11.41 2.59 1.49
C ASN A 33 11.10 1.09 1.38
N ILE A 34 10.09 0.75 0.59
CA ILE A 34 9.70 -0.62 0.27
C ILE A 34 9.77 -0.82 -1.23
N THR A 35 10.37 -1.93 -1.64
CA THR A 35 10.28 -2.41 -3.02
C THR A 35 9.46 -3.69 -3.04
N ILE A 36 8.36 -3.68 -3.79
CA ILE A 36 7.49 -4.84 -3.97
C ILE A 36 7.86 -5.53 -5.27
N LEU A 37 8.13 -6.82 -5.15
CA LEU A 37 8.47 -7.69 -6.26
C LEU A 37 7.22 -8.48 -6.64
N PHE A 38 6.75 -8.30 -7.87
CA PHE A 38 5.58 -9.00 -8.38
C PHE A 38 5.96 -10.10 -9.35
N ASP A 39 5.26 -11.21 -9.22
CA ASP A 39 5.22 -12.22 -10.26
C ASP A 39 4.65 -11.62 -11.55
N GLY A 40 5.12 -12.05 -12.71
CA GLY A 40 4.63 -11.56 -14.00
C GLY A 40 3.14 -11.84 -14.28
N ASP A 41 2.45 -12.54 -13.38
CA ASP A 41 1.04 -12.92 -13.52
C ASP A 41 0.05 -11.78 -13.25
N LYS A 42 -0.80 -11.54 -14.25
CA LYS A 42 -1.75 -10.40 -14.29
C LYS A 42 -2.96 -10.53 -13.35
N ALA A 43 -3.32 -11.74 -12.92
CA ALA A 43 -4.63 -12.02 -12.29
C ALA A 43 -4.78 -11.49 -10.84
N GLY A 44 -3.70 -11.39 -10.07
CA GLY A 44 -3.71 -10.91 -8.67
C GLY A 44 -3.37 -9.43 -8.51
N MET A 45 -2.98 -8.76 -9.58
CA MET A 45 -2.34 -7.44 -9.54
C MET A 45 -3.29 -6.31 -9.10
N ASP A 46 -4.52 -6.29 -9.60
CA ASP A 46 -5.49 -5.22 -9.30
C ASP A 46 -5.95 -5.24 -7.83
N ALA A 47 -6.05 -6.43 -7.22
CA ALA A 47 -6.35 -6.58 -5.79
C ALA A 47 -5.16 -6.18 -4.91
N SER A 48 -3.95 -6.51 -5.35
CA SER A 48 -2.70 -6.17 -4.66
C SER A 48 -2.43 -4.66 -4.67
N LEU A 49 -2.72 -3.96 -5.77
CA LEU A 49 -2.55 -2.51 -5.90
C LEU A 49 -3.37 -1.72 -4.86
N ARG A 50 -4.58 -2.19 -4.53
CA ARG A 50 -5.42 -1.56 -3.49
C ARG A 50 -4.82 -1.73 -2.09
N GLY A 51 -4.22 -2.88 -1.81
CA GLY A 51 -3.51 -3.11 -0.54
C GLY A 51 -2.29 -2.22 -0.36
N MET A 52 -1.63 -1.81 -1.46
CA MET A 52 -0.46 -0.94 -1.41
C MET A 52 -0.76 0.51 -1.03
N ASP A 53 -1.99 0.95 -1.20
CA ASP A 53 -2.42 2.26 -0.73
C ASP A 53 -2.20 2.43 0.78
N LEU A 54 -2.26 1.34 1.56
CA LEU A 54 -1.93 1.34 2.99
C LEU A 54 -0.47 1.71 3.27
N ILE A 55 0.44 1.41 2.34
CA ILE A 55 1.85 1.79 2.45
C ILE A 55 2.00 3.30 2.29
N LEU A 56 1.26 3.89 1.33
CA LEU A 56 1.23 5.34 1.13
C LEU A 56 0.65 6.07 2.34
N GLU A 57 -0.39 5.51 2.98
CA GLU A 57 -1.01 6.04 4.20
C GLU A 57 -0.03 6.11 5.39
N ASN A 58 0.98 5.25 5.42
CA ASN A 58 2.04 5.25 6.43
C ASN A 58 3.26 6.11 6.05
N ASP A 59 3.10 7.02 5.09
CA ASP A 59 4.16 7.91 4.56
C ASP A 59 5.42 7.17 4.14
N MET A 60 5.24 5.99 3.56
CA MET A 60 6.32 5.18 3.03
C MET A 60 6.46 5.38 1.52
N ASN A 61 7.67 5.24 1.01
CA ASN A 61 7.95 5.23 -0.41
C ASN A 61 7.85 3.80 -0.93
N VAL A 62 7.02 3.59 -1.94
CA VAL A 62 6.82 2.27 -2.54
C VAL A 62 7.33 2.27 -3.97
N LYS A 63 8.20 1.30 -4.27
CA LYS A 63 8.57 0.94 -5.64
C LYS A 63 7.99 -0.41 -5.99
N ILE A 64 7.65 -0.58 -7.25
CA ILE A 64 7.12 -1.81 -7.81
C ILE A 64 8.10 -2.27 -8.89
N VAL A 65 8.45 -3.54 -8.85
CA VAL A 65 9.23 -4.20 -9.89
C VAL A 65 8.40 -5.37 -10.42
N SER A 66 8.13 -5.35 -11.71
CA SER A 66 7.50 -6.47 -12.43
C SER A 66 8.58 -7.26 -13.15
N PHE A 67 8.52 -8.58 -13.04
CA PHE A 67 9.43 -9.45 -13.74
C PHE A 67 8.95 -9.72 -15.18
N PRO A 68 9.84 -10.18 -16.08
CA PRO A 68 9.46 -10.62 -17.41
C PRO A 68 8.40 -11.72 -17.36
N GLU A 69 7.63 -11.88 -18.44
CA GLU A 69 6.58 -12.89 -18.52
C GLU A 69 7.15 -14.30 -18.31
N GLY A 70 6.53 -15.07 -17.42
CA GLY A 70 6.98 -16.41 -17.02
C GLY A 70 8.11 -16.44 -16.00
N GLU A 71 8.59 -15.30 -15.53
CA GLU A 71 9.59 -15.21 -14.47
C GLU A 71 8.95 -14.67 -13.17
N ASP A 72 9.39 -15.22 -12.07
CA ASP A 72 9.09 -14.73 -10.71
C ASP A 72 10.40 -14.33 -9.98
N PRO A 73 10.33 -13.72 -8.80
CA PRO A 73 11.53 -13.34 -8.05
C PRO A 73 12.47 -14.51 -7.76
N ASP A 74 11.93 -15.73 -7.59
CA ASP A 74 12.71 -16.94 -7.31
C ASP A 74 13.48 -17.41 -8.54
N SER A 75 12.76 -17.66 -9.65
CA SER A 75 13.35 -18.13 -10.90
C SER A 75 14.37 -17.13 -11.46
N TYR A 76 13.99 -15.84 -11.46
CA TYR A 76 14.87 -14.79 -11.98
C TYR A 76 16.14 -14.63 -11.13
N SER A 77 16.04 -14.66 -9.79
CA SER A 77 17.19 -14.54 -8.92
C SER A 77 18.21 -15.67 -9.10
N LYS A 78 17.73 -16.92 -9.26
CA LYS A 78 18.57 -18.08 -9.53
C LYS A 78 19.27 -18.00 -10.89
N LYS A 79 18.58 -17.42 -11.88
CA LYS A 79 19.09 -17.29 -13.25
C LYS A 79 20.20 -16.26 -13.39
N VAL A 80 20.06 -15.10 -12.71
CA VAL A 80 20.96 -13.97 -12.93
C VAL A 80 21.98 -13.73 -11.82
N GLY A 81 21.74 -14.25 -10.62
CA GLY A 81 22.58 -14.02 -9.45
C GLY A 81 22.39 -12.65 -8.81
N LYS A 82 23.14 -12.37 -7.72
CA LYS A 82 22.97 -11.21 -6.84
C LYS A 82 23.11 -9.86 -7.54
N GLU A 83 24.24 -9.62 -8.18
CA GLU A 83 24.56 -8.30 -8.75
C GLU A 83 23.56 -7.89 -9.83
N LYS A 84 23.28 -8.78 -10.78
CA LYS A 84 22.33 -8.52 -11.86
C LYS A 84 20.91 -8.40 -11.36
N PHE A 85 20.53 -9.15 -10.33
CA PHE A 85 19.22 -9.03 -9.71
C PHE A 85 19.03 -7.65 -9.05
N GLN A 86 20.03 -7.19 -8.30
CA GLN A 86 19.99 -5.86 -7.67
C GLN A 86 19.98 -4.73 -8.69
N GLU A 87 20.75 -4.86 -9.76
CA GLU A 87 20.76 -3.90 -10.89
C GLU A 87 19.39 -3.87 -11.58
N PHE A 88 18.79 -5.03 -11.84
CA PHE A 88 17.45 -5.15 -12.41
C PHE A 88 16.39 -4.47 -11.53
N VAL A 89 16.38 -4.74 -10.24
CA VAL A 89 15.46 -4.14 -9.27
C VAL A 89 15.63 -2.62 -9.22
N LYS A 90 16.88 -2.13 -9.26
CA LYS A 90 17.18 -0.71 -9.24
C LYS A 90 16.73 0.00 -10.52
N SER A 91 16.95 -0.60 -11.69
CA SER A 91 16.66 -0.01 -12.99
C SER A 91 15.17 -0.08 -13.36
N ASN A 92 14.45 -1.14 -12.92
CA ASN A 92 13.05 -1.37 -13.29
C ASN A 92 12.06 -0.97 -12.18
N GLY A 93 12.55 -0.43 -11.07
CA GLY A 93 11.70 0.01 -9.96
C GLY A 93 10.93 1.28 -10.30
N THR A 94 9.61 1.17 -10.41
CA THR A 94 8.68 2.28 -10.69
C THR A 94 7.87 2.62 -9.43
N ASN A 95 7.62 3.89 -9.14
CA ASN A 95 6.72 4.25 -8.03
C ASN A 95 5.28 3.79 -8.30
N LEU A 96 4.50 3.58 -7.23
CA LEU A 96 3.13 3.05 -7.32
C LEU A 96 2.22 3.87 -8.22
N ILE A 97 2.32 5.20 -8.17
CA ILE A 97 1.45 6.09 -8.96
C ILE A 97 1.79 5.95 -10.45
N ASN A 98 3.06 6.01 -10.81
CA ASN A 98 3.50 5.81 -12.19
C ASN A 98 3.19 4.42 -12.71
N TYR A 99 3.29 3.43 -11.84
CA TYR A 99 2.89 2.08 -12.20
C TYR A 99 1.39 2.00 -12.55
N LYS A 100 0.51 2.61 -11.73
CA LYS A 100 -0.93 2.70 -12.03
C LYS A 100 -1.20 3.46 -13.33
N ILE A 101 -0.50 4.57 -13.59
CA ILE A 101 -0.61 5.35 -14.83
C ILE A 101 -0.21 4.50 -16.04
N ASN A 102 0.92 3.80 -15.98
CA ASN A 102 1.39 2.93 -17.05
C ASN A 102 0.40 1.79 -17.34
N LEU A 103 -0.18 1.21 -16.28
CA LEU A 103 -1.19 0.18 -16.39
C LEU A 103 -2.46 0.70 -17.10
N LEU A 104 -2.91 1.92 -16.72
CA LEU A 104 -4.04 2.61 -17.36
C LEU A 104 -3.79 2.78 -18.86
N ASN A 105 -2.65 3.37 -19.20
CA ASN A 105 -2.30 3.64 -20.60
C ASN A 105 -2.18 2.36 -21.43
N LYS A 106 -1.79 1.24 -20.83
CA LYS A 106 -1.67 -0.05 -21.52
C LYS A 106 -3.00 -0.79 -21.69
N LYS A 107 -3.87 -0.76 -20.65
CA LYS A 107 -5.10 -1.59 -20.63
C LYS A 107 -6.35 -0.87 -21.14
N TYR A 108 -6.46 0.45 -20.95
CA TYR A 108 -7.73 1.17 -21.09
C TYR A 108 -7.62 2.43 -21.97
N LYS A 109 -6.70 2.42 -22.92
CA LYS A 109 -6.44 3.55 -23.82
C LYS A 109 -7.69 3.97 -24.60
N ASP A 110 -8.51 2.99 -25.02
CA ASP A 110 -9.64 3.18 -25.91
C ASP A 110 -11.01 3.11 -25.20
N ASP A 111 -11.04 2.97 -23.86
CA ASP A 111 -12.26 2.90 -23.06
C ASP A 111 -12.35 4.12 -22.12
N PRO A 112 -13.09 5.18 -22.50
CA PRO A 112 -13.15 6.40 -21.71
C PRO A 112 -13.77 6.21 -20.33
N VAL A 113 -14.69 5.25 -20.14
CA VAL A 113 -15.34 4.98 -18.86
C VAL A 113 -14.32 4.37 -17.90
N LYS A 114 -13.68 3.28 -18.31
CA LYS A 114 -12.64 2.63 -17.49
C LYS A 114 -11.44 3.54 -17.28
N LYS A 115 -11.09 4.37 -18.28
CA LYS A 115 -10.05 5.38 -18.13
C LYS A 115 -10.38 6.35 -17.00
N SER A 116 -11.63 6.85 -16.94
CA SER A 116 -12.06 7.77 -15.88
C SER A 116 -12.06 7.12 -14.48
N GLU A 117 -12.50 5.86 -14.38
CA GLU A 117 -12.47 5.09 -13.12
C GLU A 117 -11.05 4.91 -12.60
N MET A 118 -10.10 4.57 -13.49
CA MET A 118 -8.69 4.43 -13.08
C MET A 118 -8.02 5.76 -12.73
N ILE A 119 -8.35 6.85 -13.41
CA ILE A 119 -7.89 8.19 -13.05
C ILE A 119 -8.37 8.54 -11.65
N PHE A 120 -9.64 8.27 -11.35
CA PHE A 120 -10.19 8.44 -10.01
C PHE A 120 -9.44 7.60 -8.96
N ASP A 121 -9.12 6.34 -9.28
CA ASP A 121 -8.35 5.46 -8.37
C ASP A 121 -6.91 5.97 -8.16
N ILE A 122 -6.27 6.55 -9.18
CA ILE A 122 -4.95 7.19 -9.05
C ILE A 122 -5.04 8.40 -8.10
N VAL A 123 -6.00 9.30 -8.30
CA VAL A 123 -6.20 10.47 -7.43
C VAL A 123 -6.52 10.05 -6.00
N ARG A 124 -7.33 8.99 -5.83
CA ARG A 124 -7.63 8.39 -4.53
C ARG A 124 -6.38 7.85 -3.83
N SER A 125 -5.48 7.19 -4.56
CA SER A 125 -4.20 6.73 -4.00
C SER A 125 -3.33 7.90 -3.58
N ILE A 126 -3.24 8.96 -4.40
CA ILE A 126 -2.49 10.18 -4.07
C ILE A 126 -3.08 10.86 -2.82
N SER A 127 -4.43 10.90 -2.68
CA SER A 127 -5.09 11.50 -1.51
C SER A 127 -4.77 10.81 -0.19
N LYS A 128 -4.24 9.58 -0.24
CA LYS A 128 -3.85 8.81 0.95
C LYS A 128 -2.46 9.19 1.48
N ILE A 129 -1.63 9.84 0.68
CA ILE A 129 -0.30 10.29 1.09
C ILE A 129 -0.46 11.40 2.13
N PRO A 130 0.10 11.29 3.35
CA PRO A 130 -0.07 12.30 4.39
C PRO A 130 0.62 13.63 4.05
N ASN A 131 1.77 13.57 3.41
CA ASN A 131 2.58 14.74 3.07
C ASN A 131 1.98 15.51 1.89
N SER A 132 1.57 16.77 2.12
CA SER A 132 0.93 17.61 1.11
C SER A 132 1.83 17.96 -0.08
N ILE A 133 3.13 18.14 0.16
CA ILE A 133 4.11 18.44 -0.89
C ILE A 133 4.27 17.21 -1.81
N LYS A 134 4.39 16.02 -1.23
CA LYS A 134 4.41 14.78 -2.01
C LYS A 134 3.14 14.64 -2.86
N ARG A 135 1.95 14.91 -2.27
CA ARG A 135 0.69 14.87 -3.04
C ARG A 135 0.72 15.80 -4.25
N SER A 136 1.18 17.05 -4.07
CA SER A 136 1.26 18.03 -5.15
C SER A 136 2.22 17.59 -6.25
N VAL A 137 3.38 17.03 -5.90
CA VAL A 137 4.34 16.51 -6.89
C VAL A 137 3.74 15.37 -7.70
N PHE A 138 3.09 14.40 -7.02
CA PHE A 138 2.45 13.28 -7.72
C PHE A 138 1.24 13.70 -8.57
N LEU A 139 0.46 14.70 -8.13
CA LEU A 139 -0.64 15.24 -8.95
C LEU A 139 -0.13 15.90 -10.22
N LYS A 140 0.93 16.69 -10.11
CA LYS A 140 1.56 17.33 -11.28
C LYS A 140 2.10 16.29 -12.26
N GLU A 141 2.77 15.25 -11.76
CA GLU A 141 3.28 14.15 -12.56
C GLU A 141 2.13 13.38 -13.24
N ALA A 142 1.05 13.10 -12.51
CA ALA A 142 -0.15 12.46 -13.04
C ALA A 142 -0.84 13.33 -14.11
N SER A 143 -0.97 14.64 -13.88
CA SER A 143 -1.52 15.62 -14.84
C SER A 143 -0.77 15.55 -16.17
N ASN A 144 0.56 15.61 -16.13
CA ASN A 144 1.39 15.54 -17.33
C ASN A 144 1.28 14.19 -18.07
N SER A 145 1.24 13.10 -17.32
CA SER A 145 1.22 11.75 -17.90
C SER A 145 -0.13 11.31 -18.44
N LEU A 146 -1.23 11.88 -17.92
CA LEU A 146 -2.60 11.56 -18.29
C LEU A 146 -3.23 12.56 -19.27
N ASP A 147 -2.53 13.67 -19.52
CA ASP A 147 -3.03 14.82 -20.29
C ASP A 147 -4.37 15.35 -19.73
N ILE A 148 -4.38 15.58 -18.41
CA ILE A 148 -5.53 16.12 -17.69
C ILE A 148 -5.08 17.35 -16.93
N SER A 149 -5.95 18.38 -16.86
CA SER A 149 -5.64 19.61 -16.12
C SER A 149 -5.37 19.31 -14.64
N GLU A 150 -4.29 19.85 -14.10
CA GLU A 150 -3.89 19.70 -12.71
C GLU A 150 -5.01 20.18 -11.75
N GLN A 151 -5.71 21.26 -12.12
CA GLN A 151 -6.84 21.79 -11.35
C GLN A 151 -8.00 20.81 -11.24
N ALA A 152 -8.30 20.03 -12.29
CA ALA A 152 -9.32 19.00 -12.24
C ALA A 152 -8.94 17.88 -11.26
N LEU A 153 -7.69 17.43 -11.27
CA LEU A 153 -7.20 16.41 -10.34
C LEU A 153 -7.17 16.92 -8.89
N ILE A 154 -6.76 18.18 -8.67
CA ILE A 154 -6.79 18.84 -7.35
C ILE A 154 -8.23 18.94 -6.83
N SER A 155 -9.17 19.38 -7.68
CA SER A 155 -10.59 19.47 -7.29
C SER A 155 -11.15 18.13 -6.84
N GLU A 156 -10.84 17.05 -7.58
CA GLU A 156 -11.28 15.71 -7.23
C GLU A 156 -10.62 15.19 -5.94
N MET A 157 -9.31 15.44 -5.78
CA MET A 157 -8.60 15.10 -4.55
C MET A 157 -9.20 15.82 -3.33
N ASN A 158 -9.53 17.11 -3.45
CA ASN A 158 -10.11 17.88 -2.35
C ASN A 158 -11.48 17.32 -1.93
N LYS A 159 -12.33 16.89 -2.85
CA LYS A 159 -13.59 16.20 -2.52
C LYS A 159 -13.33 14.94 -1.68
N LEU A 160 -12.31 14.14 -2.04
CA LEU A 160 -11.96 12.93 -1.29
C LEU A 160 -11.41 13.25 0.12
N LEU A 161 -10.65 14.34 0.29
CA LEU A 161 -10.13 14.76 1.60
C LEU A 161 -11.25 15.29 2.50
N ILE A 162 -12.13 16.17 2.01
CA ILE A 162 -13.28 16.70 2.76
C ILE A 162 -14.25 15.57 3.15
N GLY A 163 -14.49 14.62 2.26
CA GLY A 163 -15.33 13.45 2.54
C GLY A 163 -14.76 12.53 3.65
N LYS A 164 -13.44 12.55 3.87
CA LYS A 164 -12.79 11.85 5.01
C LYS A 164 -12.97 12.63 6.32
N GLU A 165 -12.83 13.94 6.31
CA GLU A 165 -13.01 14.78 7.51
C GLU A 165 -14.45 14.69 8.05
N ASN A 166 -15.45 14.70 7.16
CA ASN A 166 -16.86 14.55 7.56
C ASN A 166 -17.20 13.15 8.12
N LYS A 167 -16.41 12.13 7.84
CA LYS A 167 -16.56 10.79 8.46
C LYS A 167 -15.84 10.66 9.81
N SER A 168 -14.91 11.54 10.12
CA SER A 168 -14.18 11.56 11.40
C SER A 168 -14.80 12.47 12.47
N PHE A 169 -15.82 13.26 12.13
CA PHE A 169 -16.64 13.97 13.11
C PHE A 169 -18.00 13.26 13.21
N PRO A 170 -18.26 12.45 14.23
CA PRO A 170 -19.60 12.02 14.52
C PRO A 170 -20.38 13.27 14.95
N LEU A 171 -21.38 13.67 14.16
CA LEU A 171 -22.38 14.67 14.48
C LEU A 171 -23.31 14.14 15.58
N ASN A 172 -22.77 13.91 16.79
CA ASN A 172 -23.55 13.43 17.92
C ASN A 172 -23.10 14.05 19.25
N ASN A 173 -22.95 15.39 19.26
CA ASN A 173 -22.82 16.13 20.54
C ASN A 173 -23.79 17.30 20.62
N LEU A 174 -25.00 17.15 20.12
CA LEU A 174 -26.15 17.96 20.55
C LEU A 174 -27.34 17.02 20.58
N ILE A 175 -27.73 16.67 21.78
CA ILE A 175 -29.00 16.15 22.31
C ILE A 175 -28.80 14.89 23.13
N THR A 176 -29.09 15.10 24.43
CA THR A 176 -29.46 14.16 25.50
C THR A 176 -28.40 13.28 26.14
N LYS A 177 -28.07 13.69 27.37
CA LYS A 177 -27.78 12.78 28.48
C LYS A 177 -28.87 11.69 28.58
N LYS A 178 -28.48 10.41 28.40
CA LYS A 178 -29.08 9.28 29.15
C LYS A 178 -28.24 8.02 29.00
N GLU A 179 -27.91 7.50 30.17
CA GLU A 179 -27.60 6.10 30.51
C GLU A 179 -26.32 5.46 29.92
N GLU A 180 -25.30 5.44 30.78
CA GLU A 180 -24.08 4.62 30.61
C GLU A 180 -24.46 3.13 30.68
N ASN A 181 -24.26 2.42 29.57
CA ASN A 181 -24.28 0.95 29.59
C ASN A 181 -22.94 0.43 30.12
N LYS A 182 -22.97 -0.26 31.26
CA LYS A 182 -21.80 -0.86 31.93
C LYS A 182 -21.15 -2.04 31.20
N ASP A 183 -21.68 -2.48 30.06
CA ASP A 183 -21.27 -3.73 29.41
C ASP A 183 -20.09 -3.58 28.42
N GLU A 184 -19.86 -2.41 27.84
CA GLU A 184 -18.75 -2.22 26.89
C GLU A 184 -17.35 -2.18 27.55
N LYS A 185 -17.25 -1.78 28.82
CA LYS A 185 -15.98 -1.78 29.56
C LYS A 185 -15.45 -3.19 29.86
N ASN A 186 -16.35 -4.17 29.98
CA ASN A 186 -15.96 -5.57 30.28
C ASN A 186 -15.39 -6.30 29.03
N ILE A 187 -15.87 -5.99 27.83
CA ILE A 187 -15.40 -6.64 26.60
C ILE A 187 -14.00 -6.16 26.23
N SER A 188 -13.74 -4.85 26.33
CA SER A 188 -12.41 -4.27 26.05
C SER A 188 -11.34 -4.76 27.03
N SER A 189 -11.67 -4.97 28.30
CA SER A 189 -10.73 -5.50 29.29
C SER A 189 -10.41 -6.99 29.10
N ALA A 190 -11.39 -7.78 28.64
CA ALA A 190 -11.20 -9.19 28.34
C ALA A 190 -10.32 -9.42 27.12
N ILE A 191 -10.51 -8.64 26.02
CA ILE A 191 -9.69 -8.72 24.82
C ILE A 191 -8.22 -8.39 25.15
N ASN A 192 -7.97 -7.33 25.91
CA ASN A 192 -6.61 -6.96 26.35
C ASN A 192 -5.94 -8.04 27.23
N PHE A 193 -6.72 -8.78 28.00
CA PHE A 193 -6.21 -9.89 28.81
C PHE A 193 -5.74 -11.06 27.93
N TYR A 194 -6.53 -11.47 26.95
CA TYR A 194 -6.17 -12.56 26.04
C TYR A 194 -4.98 -12.22 25.13
N GLU A 195 -4.89 -10.99 24.64
CA GLU A 195 -3.74 -10.52 23.87
C GLU A 195 -2.44 -10.57 24.69
N ARG A 196 -2.47 -10.15 25.96
CA ARG A 196 -1.32 -10.22 26.88
C ARG A 196 -0.90 -11.66 27.18
N GLU A 197 -1.86 -12.58 27.35
CA GLU A 197 -1.54 -14.00 27.58
C GLU A 197 -0.97 -14.67 26.34
N CYS A 198 -1.42 -14.34 25.12
CA CYS A 198 -0.82 -14.82 23.88
C CYS A 198 0.62 -14.34 23.73
N VAL A 199 0.92 -13.06 24.00
CA VAL A 199 2.29 -12.53 23.98
C VAL A 199 3.16 -13.19 25.04
N ARG A 200 2.63 -13.42 26.26
CA ARG A 200 3.33 -14.11 27.34
C ARG A 200 3.68 -15.56 27.02
N MET A 201 2.79 -16.30 26.36
CA MET A 201 3.05 -17.65 25.89
C MET A 201 4.13 -17.68 24.81
N LEU A 202 4.09 -16.76 23.85
CA LEU A 202 5.12 -16.64 22.79
C LEU A 202 6.51 -16.32 23.35
N VAL A 203 6.60 -15.47 24.39
CA VAL A 203 7.87 -15.10 25.02
C VAL A 203 8.42 -16.22 25.92
N ASN A 204 7.56 -16.95 26.61
CA ASN A 204 7.98 -17.98 27.58
C ASN A 204 8.17 -19.38 26.98
N TYR A 205 7.53 -19.70 25.86
CA TYR A 205 7.56 -21.05 25.25
C TYR A 205 8.02 -21.07 23.79
N GLY A 206 8.44 -19.94 23.23
CA GLY A 206 8.94 -19.80 21.85
C GLY A 206 10.44 -20.15 21.68
N THR A 207 11.09 -20.71 22.71
CA THR A 207 12.53 -21.09 22.68
C THR A 207 12.71 -22.57 23.07
N THR A 208 12.06 -23.47 22.35
CA THR A 208 12.41 -24.91 22.32
C THR A 208 12.39 -25.39 20.88
#